data_6d11f41d296a8940a006a82866c714a3
#
_entry.id   6d11f41d296a8940a006a82866c714a3
#
_cell.length_a   1.000
_cell.length_b   1.000
_cell.length_c   1.000
_cell.angle_alpha   90.00
_cell.angle_beta   90.00
_cell.angle_gamma   90.00
#
_symmetry.space_group_name_H-M   'P 1'
#
loop_
_entity.id
_entity.type
_entity.pdbx_description
1 polymer ?
#
loop_
_entity_poly.entity_id
_entity_poly.type
_entity_poly.pdbx_seq_one_letter_code
_entity_poly.pdbx_strand_id
1 'polypeptide(L)'
;MEKKYPNLQPAPIPGGAQTLCGMFDNRAVRADFVDLRPLMDDKTPLKNPHKGWFWHYIDNGYGRENYRVHHDHNDDLADFPGLNHLYLRFDWGDVEKSEGVYDFSYLDQVMEQWAPRGYKFSLRVCAYENDPNMNHATPAYVYEQGAKGYRLPGGRIQPDYGDPIFLHHVERLLYTLGEKFNGHPLIECIDVGTMGTWGEGHTACGTGEIIPPAVVKKHFDLHAKYFPDTWVLCNDDHMSCRIAHGQAEVQEILDYAYERGFGVQDDSVCCNYYTQVNDYDTLRAPWAFDKLWKNAPTAIEMEHYSFVHAHNDHFRDGLTAIEAFKRCHATFAGFHGYPRDWLNNEYYLTEYCANRLGYWYFLTGMTMPTLTPTAHNMITLDVENRGWAKAYRKYDLVFRLRSTAGKDYVVPVECDNRKWMPGVKQSLPLQLDCRHVPAGDYELAMGMFEENTPVKWALKDTAFDGAFYTLGGATVKGI
;
A
#
# COMPACT_ATOMS: atom_id res chain seq x y z
N MET A 1 -19.55 -18.30 -17.35
CA MET A 1 -19.88 -17.68 -16.06
C MET A 1 -20.35 -16.26 -16.34
N GLU A 2 -21.59 -15.90 -15.97
CA GLU A 2 -21.99 -14.48 -15.99
C GLU A 2 -21.10 -13.70 -15.03
N LYS A 3 -20.63 -12.54 -15.47
CA LYS A 3 -19.79 -11.68 -14.59
C LYS A 3 -20.62 -11.27 -13.37
N LYS A 4 -20.16 -11.60 -12.20
CA LYS A 4 -20.80 -11.22 -10.91
C LYS A 4 -20.92 -9.69 -10.76
N TYR A 5 -20.02 -8.95 -11.41
CA TYR A 5 -19.96 -7.49 -11.36
C TYR A 5 -20.09 -6.88 -12.77
N PRO A 6 -21.29 -6.91 -13.39
CA PRO A 6 -21.46 -6.40 -14.76
C PRO A 6 -21.19 -4.91 -14.90
N ASN A 7 -21.23 -4.17 -13.81
CA ASN A 7 -20.96 -2.72 -13.78
C ASN A 7 -19.49 -2.37 -13.56
N LEU A 8 -18.64 -3.34 -13.23
CA LEU A 8 -17.19 -3.14 -13.10
C LEU A 8 -16.56 -3.19 -14.48
N GLN A 9 -16.65 -2.08 -15.20
CA GLN A 9 -15.95 -1.93 -16.47
C GLN A 9 -14.50 -1.49 -16.21
N PRO A 10 -13.54 -1.93 -17.02
CA PRO A 10 -12.22 -1.29 -17.05
C PRO A 10 -12.39 0.22 -17.17
N ALA A 11 -11.56 0.98 -16.45
CA ALA A 11 -11.62 2.42 -16.55
C ALA A 11 -11.55 2.81 -18.03
N PRO A 12 -12.53 3.60 -18.55
CA PRO A 12 -12.50 3.99 -19.95
C PRO A 12 -11.19 4.73 -20.22
N ILE A 13 -10.59 4.46 -21.36
CA ILE A 13 -9.46 5.26 -21.83
C ILE A 13 -9.97 6.70 -21.92
N PRO A 14 -9.42 7.64 -21.11
CA PRO A 14 -9.89 9.01 -21.17
C PRO A 14 -9.76 9.56 -22.59
N GLY A 15 -10.84 10.08 -23.13
CA GLY A 15 -10.91 10.53 -24.50
C GLY A 15 -11.35 9.44 -25.47
N GLY A 16 -12.59 9.00 -25.37
CA GLY A 16 -13.18 7.95 -26.23
C GLY A 16 -12.85 8.06 -27.73
N ALA A 17 -13.37 7.17 -28.53
CA ALA A 17 -13.03 7.01 -29.95
C ALA A 17 -12.94 8.32 -30.77
N GLN A 18 -13.75 9.34 -30.42
CA GLN A 18 -13.69 10.65 -31.06
C GLN A 18 -12.42 11.45 -30.76
N THR A 19 -11.92 11.37 -29.48
CA THR A 19 -10.65 12.01 -29.11
C THR A 19 -9.47 11.28 -29.72
N LEU A 20 -9.56 9.96 -29.86
CA LEU A 20 -8.57 9.16 -30.54
C LEU A 20 -8.47 9.52 -32.03
N CYS A 21 -9.59 9.70 -32.73
CA CYS A 21 -9.62 10.07 -34.15
C CYS A 21 -8.97 11.43 -34.40
N GLY A 22 -9.33 12.44 -33.59
CA GLY A 22 -8.72 13.77 -33.70
C GLY A 22 -7.24 13.80 -33.31
N MET A 23 -6.80 12.92 -32.42
CA MET A 23 -5.38 12.76 -32.08
C MET A 23 -4.58 12.05 -33.16
N PHE A 24 -5.17 11.15 -33.93
CA PHE A 24 -4.51 10.49 -35.05
C PHE A 24 -4.15 11.47 -36.15
N ASP A 25 -5.08 12.35 -36.52
CA ASP A 25 -4.86 13.32 -37.63
C ASP A 25 -3.71 14.29 -37.28
N ASN A 26 -3.62 14.72 -36.03
CA ASN A 26 -2.56 15.66 -35.60
C ASN A 26 -1.22 14.95 -35.36
N ARG A 27 -1.20 13.66 -35.05
CA ARG A 27 0.03 12.89 -34.77
C ARG A 27 0.62 12.23 -36.01
N ALA A 28 -0.19 11.92 -37.01
CA ALA A 28 0.30 11.37 -38.28
C ALA A 28 1.21 12.35 -39.05
N VAL A 29 1.19 13.62 -38.70
CA VAL A 29 2.06 14.66 -39.29
C VAL A 29 3.42 14.78 -38.58
N ARG A 30 3.58 14.17 -37.41
CA ARG A 30 4.86 14.22 -36.64
C ARG A 30 5.71 13.00 -36.95
N ALA A 31 6.72 13.19 -37.79
CA ALA A 31 7.62 12.11 -38.25
C ALA A 31 8.43 11.42 -37.13
N ASP A 32 8.51 12.07 -35.95
CA ASP A 32 9.26 11.61 -34.79
C ASP A 32 8.34 11.03 -33.68
N PHE A 33 7.03 11.00 -33.89
CA PHE A 33 6.07 10.49 -32.91
C PHE A 33 5.86 8.98 -33.07
N VAL A 34 5.97 8.27 -31.93
CA VAL A 34 5.66 6.83 -31.82
C VAL A 34 4.38 6.68 -31.00
N ASP A 35 3.35 6.09 -31.57
CA ASP A 35 2.11 5.77 -30.88
C ASP A 35 2.26 4.41 -30.17
N LEU A 36 2.24 4.43 -28.82
CA LEU A 36 2.43 3.25 -28.00
C LEU A 36 1.11 2.63 -27.50
N ARG A 37 -0.03 3.24 -27.82
CA ARG A 37 -1.35 2.71 -27.44
C ARG A 37 -1.64 1.30 -27.95
N PRO A 38 -1.15 0.86 -29.12
CA PRO A 38 -1.31 -0.54 -29.57
C PRO A 38 -0.64 -1.57 -28.64
N LEU A 39 0.35 -1.16 -27.85
CA LEU A 39 1.03 -1.99 -26.86
C LEU A 39 0.33 -2.00 -25.48
N MET A 40 -0.67 -1.14 -25.24
CA MET A 40 -1.33 -1.04 -23.94
C MET A 40 -2.07 -2.31 -23.58
N ASP A 41 -2.00 -2.67 -22.30
CA ASP A 41 -2.81 -3.71 -21.65
C ASP A 41 -3.43 -3.15 -20.38
N ASP A 42 -4.75 -3.00 -20.38
CA ASP A 42 -5.54 -2.52 -19.25
C ASP A 42 -6.32 -3.64 -18.53
N LYS A 43 -5.97 -4.91 -18.80
CA LYS A 43 -6.69 -6.08 -18.31
C LYS A 43 -5.86 -6.95 -17.38
N THR A 44 -4.61 -7.23 -17.76
CA THR A 44 -3.76 -8.12 -16.98
C THR A 44 -3.39 -7.52 -15.63
N PRO A 45 -3.67 -8.22 -14.51
CA PRO A 45 -3.21 -7.80 -13.20
C PRO A 45 -1.68 -7.76 -13.14
N LEU A 46 -1.13 -6.64 -12.69
CA LEU A 46 0.30 -6.44 -12.55
C LEU A 46 0.72 -6.61 -11.08
N LYS A 47 1.67 -7.47 -10.82
CA LYS A 47 2.34 -7.54 -9.52
C LYS A 47 3.48 -6.52 -9.51
N ASN A 48 3.25 -5.39 -8.85
CA ASN A 48 4.20 -4.28 -8.70
C ASN A 48 4.52 -4.05 -7.22
N PRO A 49 5.71 -3.53 -6.88
CA PRO A 49 6.07 -3.29 -5.48
C PRO A 49 5.23 -2.18 -4.84
N HIS A 50 5.09 -2.25 -3.53
CA HIS A 50 4.50 -1.23 -2.67
C HIS A 50 3.07 -0.82 -3.03
N LYS A 51 2.24 -1.77 -3.44
CA LYS A 51 0.82 -1.56 -3.76
C LYS A 51 0.07 -2.87 -3.81
N GLY A 52 -1.25 -2.83 -3.64
CA GLY A 52 -2.11 -3.98 -3.88
C GLY A 52 -2.86 -4.47 -2.65
N TRP A 53 -3.26 -5.73 -2.69
CA TRP A 53 -3.97 -6.35 -1.60
C TRP A 53 -3.06 -6.77 -0.47
N PHE A 54 -3.59 -6.79 0.77
CA PHE A 54 -2.98 -7.48 1.90
C PHE A 54 -3.98 -8.40 2.57
N TRP A 55 -3.48 -9.45 3.19
CA TRP A 55 -4.28 -10.44 3.90
C TRP A 55 -3.95 -10.46 5.38
N HIS A 56 -4.97 -10.38 6.23
CA HIS A 56 -4.82 -10.54 7.68
C HIS A 56 -4.43 -11.98 8.02
N TYR A 57 -3.13 -12.27 7.97
CA TYR A 57 -2.58 -13.61 8.18
C TYR A 57 -2.52 -13.98 9.66
N ILE A 58 -1.99 -13.08 10.48
CA ILE A 58 -2.15 -13.11 11.93
C ILE A 58 -3.11 -11.97 12.27
N ASP A 59 -4.21 -12.35 12.89
CA ASP A 59 -5.24 -11.43 13.32
C ASP A 59 -5.53 -11.70 14.79
N ASN A 60 -5.36 -10.70 15.64
CA ASN A 60 -5.56 -10.80 17.09
C ASN A 60 -4.60 -11.76 17.84
N GLY A 61 -3.29 -11.70 17.55
CA GLY A 61 -2.26 -12.40 18.33
C GLY A 61 -2.00 -13.87 17.95
N TYR A 62 -0.98 -14.47 18.54
CA TYR A 62 -0.49 -15.79 18.15
C TYR A 62 -1.36 -16.95 18.65
N GLY A 63 -1.90 -16.82 19.85
CA GLY A 63 -2.63 -17.89 20.53
C GLY A 63 -4.06 -18.08 20.05
N ARG A 64 -4.54 -17.26 19.14
CA ARG A 64 -5.91 -17.26 18.69
C ARG A 64 -6.12 -18.04 17.42
N GLU A 65 -7.34 -18.50 17.26
CA GLU A 65 -7.82 -18.94 15.98
C GLU A 65 -7.89 -17.73 15.04
N ASN A 66 -7.11 -17.78 13.99
CA ASN A 66 -7.05 -16.76 12.95
C ASN A 66 -6.97 -17.43 11.58
N TYR A 67 -7.04 -16.67 10.52
CA TYR A 67 -7.20 -17.21 9.16
C TYR A 67 -6.04 -18.11 8.71
N ARG A 68 -4.84 -17.98 9.30
CA ARG A 68 -3.71 -18.86 9.01
C ARG A 68 -3.91 -20.31 9.45
N VAL A 69 -4.72 -20.55 10.50
CA VAL A 69 -4.87 -21.87 11.13
C VAL A 69 -5.46 -22.90 10.18
N HIS A 70 -6.39 -22.46 9.32
CA HIS A 70 -7.06 -23.32 8.35
C HIS A 70 -6.54 -23.12 6.92
N HIS A 71 -5.49 -22.31 6.73
CA HIS A 71 -4.87 -22.15 5.42
C HIS A 71 -3.97 -23.34 5.10
N ASP A 72 -4.11 -23.91 3.90
CA ASP A 72 -3.20 -24.93 3.41
C ASP A 72 -1.81 -24.31 3.17
N HIS A 73 -0.82 -24.71 3.94
CA HIS A 73 0.55 -24.21 3.85
C HIS A 73 1.23 -24.48 2.49
N ASN A 74 0.69 -25.39 1.69
CA ASN A 74 1.16 -25.63 0.32
C ASN A 74 0.56 -24.65 -0.69
N ASP A 75 -0.51 -23.97 -0.32
CA ASP A 75 -1.12 -22.95 -1.15
C ASP A 75 -0.32 -21.65 -1.05
N ASP A 76 0.34 -21.29 -2.14
CA ASP A 76 1.22 -20.12 -2.21
C ASP A 76 0.49 -18.83 -2.62
N LEU A 77 -0.80 -18.89 -2.88
CA LEU A 77 -1.65 -17.77 -3.32
C LEU A 77 -1.11 -17.05 -4.59
N ALA A 78 -0.33 -17.73 -5.42
CA ALA A 78 0.27 -17.13 -6.61
C ALA A 78 -0.80 -16.64 -7.62
N ASP A 79 -1.98 -17.23 -7.58
CA ASP A 79 -3.15 -16.88 -8.40
C ASP A 79 -4.01 -15.76 -7.80
N PHE A 80 -3.65 -15.22 -6.61
CA PHE A 80 -4.37 -14.08 -6.02
C PHE A 80 -3.96 -12.78 -6.71
N PRO A 81 -4.86 -12.11 -7.47
CA PRO A 81 -4.51 -10.94 -8.23
C PRO A 81 -4.03 -9.79 -7.35
N GLY A 82 -2.77 -9.40 -7.45
CA GLY A 82 -2.23 -8.23 -6.77
C GLY A 82 -2.04 -8.37 -5.25
N LEU A 83 -1.99 -9.59 -4.69
CA LEU A 83 -1.60 -9.79 -3.29
C LEU A 83 -0.14 -9.38 -3.10
N ASN A 84 0.10 -8.39 -2.25
CA ASN A 84 1.40 -7.78 -2.01
C ASN A 84 2.02 -8.28 -0.70
N HIS A 85 1.27 -8.20 0.42
CA HIS A 85 1.83 -8.53 1.72
C HIS A 85 0.83 -9.21 2.65
N LEU A 86 1.37 -9.81 3.72
CA LEU A 86 0.62 -10.38 4.81
C LEU A 86 0.64 -9.41 5.99
N TYR A 87 -0.51 -9.22 6.61
CA TYR A 87 -0.66 -8.37 7.78
C TYR A 87 -0.53 -9.21 9.05
N LEU A 88 0.34 -8.76 9.96
CA LEU A 88 0.70 -9.47 11.19
C LEU A 88 0.35 -8.59 12.38
N ARG A 89 -0.82 -8.81 12.97
CA ARG A 89 -1.28 -8.15 14.19
C ARG A 89 -1.08 -9.08 15.38
N PHE A 90 -0.22 -8.69 16.30
CA PHE A 90 0.15 -9.49 17.46
C PHE A 90 0.18 -8.64 18.73
N ASP A 91 0.05 -9.31 19.87
CA ASP A 91 0.10 -8.64 21.16
C ASP A 91 1.54 -8.42 21.62
N TRP A 92 1.78 -7.34 22.35
CA TRP A 92 3.07 -7.09 22.98
C TRP A 92 3.54 -8.29 23.82
N GLY A 93 2.63 -8.87 24.66
CA GLY A 93 2.94 -10.04 25.48
C GLY A 93 3.26 -11.32 24.71
N ASP A 94 2.98 -11.38 23.40
CA ASP A 94 3.39 -12.51 22.56
C ASP A 94 4.91 -12.50 22.32
N VAL A 95 5.49 -11.32 22.18
CA VAL A 95 6.91 -11.15 21.85
C VAL A 95 7.78 -10.81 23.05
N GLU A 96 7.23 -10.30 24.17
CA GLU A 96 7.96 -10.00 25.40
C GLU A 96 7.21 -10.54 26.62
N LYS A 97 7.47 -11.77 26.99
CA LYS A 97 6.80 -12.44 28.14
C LYS A 97 7.38 -12.06 29.50
N SER A 98 8.62 -11.62 29.54
CA SER A 98 9.28 -11.08 30.70
C SER A 98 10.17 -9.92 30.28
N GLU A 99 10.44 -9.01 31.20
CA GLU A 99 11.13 -7.77 30.92
C GLU A 99 12.46 -7.97 30.17
N GLY A 100 12.57 -7.38 28.99
CA GLY A 100 13.77 -7.41 28.15
C GLY A 100 14.06 -8.75 27.47
N VAL A 101 13.17 -9.72 27.60
CA VAL A 101 13.31 -11.04 26.95
C VAL A 101 12.33 -11.11 25.78
N TYR A 102 12.86 -10.84 24.59
CA TYR A 102 12.08 -10.80 23.35
C TYR A 102 12.22 -12.10 22.57
N ASP A 103 11.10 -12.62 22.08
CA ASP A 103 11.03 -13.79 21.21
C ASP A 103 10.23 -13.45 19.94
N PHE A 104 10.93 -13.29 18.84
CA PHE A 104 10.35 -13.02 17.53
C PHE A 104 10.31 -14.27 16.63
N SER A 105 10.65 -15.45 17.17
CA SER A 105 10.78 -16.69 16.38
C SER A 105 9.54 -17.01 15.54
N TYR A 106 8.35 -16.69 16.05
CA TYR A 106 7.12 -16.90 15.33
C TYR A 106 6.98 -15.97 14.10
N LEU A 107 7.35 -14.69 14.23
CA LEU A 107 7.37 -13.76 13.09
C LEU A 107 8.44 -14.18 12.07
N ASP A 108 9.61 -14.58 12.55
CA ASP A 108 10.68 -15.05 11.68
C ASP A 108 10.25 -16.28 10.87
N GLN A 109 9.56 -17.26 11.48
CA GLN A 109 9.00 -18.42 10.78
C GLN A 109 7.99 -18.04 9.70
N VAL A 110 7.11 -17.08 9.98
CA VAL A 110 6.15 -16.57 8.98
C VAL A 110 6.90 -15.92 7.83
N MET A 111 7.91 -15.09 8.12
CA MET A 111 8.68 -14.40 7.09
C MET A 111 9.50 -15.40 6.25
N GLU A 112 10.13 -16.39 6.87
CA GLU A 112 10.85 -17.47 6.19
C GLU A 112 9.94 -18.30 5.26
N GLN A 113 8.70 -18.52 5.66
CA GLN A 113 7.72 -19.26 4.86
C GLN A 113 7.25 -18.48 3.63
N TRP A 114 6.95 -17.19 3.78
CA TRP A 114 6.24 -16.42 2.78
C TRP A 114 7.12 -15.51 1.91
N ALA A 115 8.26 -15.04 2.42
CA ALA A 115 9.15 -14.18 1.63
C ALA A 115 9.68 -14.86 0.35
N PRO A 116 10.04 -16.17 0.33
CA PRO A 116 10.45 -16.84 -0.90
C PRO A 116 9.35 -16.91 -1.98
N ARG A 117 8.08 -16.74 -1.58
CA ARG A 117 6.91 -16.67 -2.47
C ARG A 117 6.67 -15.27 -3.01
N GLY A 118 7.51 -14.29 -2.61
CA GLY A 118 7.48 -12.91 -3.06
C GLY A 118 6.48 -12.02 -2.32
N TYR A 119 6.14 -12.36 -1.07
CA TYR A 119 5.29 -11.53 -0.21
C TYR A 119 6.13 -10.76 0.80
N LYS A 120 5.65 -9.58 1.13
CA LYS A 120 6.15 -8.72 2.21
C LYS A 120 5.23 -8.79 3.43
N PHE A 121 5.46 -7.93 4.43
CA PHE A 121 4.74 -7.96 5.69
C PHE A 121 4.45 -6.54 6.18
N SER A 122 3.29 -6.37 6.82
CA SER A 122 2.96 -5.18 7.63
C SER A 122 2.76 -5.62 9.07
N LEU A 123 3.16 -4.77 10.01
CA LEU A 123 3.17 -5.12 11.43
C LEU A 123 2.25 -4.21 12.23
N ARG A 124 1.49 -4.79 13.17
CA ARG A 124 0.82 -4.05 14.25
C ARG A 124 1.07 -4.78 15.57
N VAL A 125 1.68 -4.08 16.52
CA VAL A 125 1.82 -4.59 17.90
C VAL A 125 0.77 -3.94 18.78
N CYS A 126 -0.08 -4.75 19.41
CA CYS A 126 -1.18 -4.27 20.24
C CYS A 126 -0.81 -4.28 21.73
N ALA A 127 -1.20 -3.22 22.44
CA ALA A 127 -1.06 -3.11 23.87
C ALA A 127 -2.36 -3.42 24.64
N TYR A 128 -3.49 -3.46 23.95
CA TYR A 128 -4.77 -3.80 24.55
C TYR A 128 -5.70 -4.55 23.59
N GLU A 129 -6.26 -5.61 24.11
CA GLU A 129 -7.27 -6.45 23.46
C GLU A 129 -8.52 -6.57 24.35
N ASN A 130 -9.69 -6.71 23.74
CA ASN A 130 -10.94 -6.85 24.48
C ASN A 130 -11.44 -8.29 24.61
N ASP A 131 -10.72 -9.28 24.10
CA ASP A 131 -11.12 -10.69 24.17
C ASP A 131 -11.06 -11.19 25.63
N PRO A 132 -12.16 -11.75 26.15
CA PRO A 132 -12.20 -12.25 27.52
C PRO A 132 -11.31 -13.46 27.79
N ASN A 133 -10.87 -14.16 26.74
CA ASN A 133 -10.00 -15.33 26.86
C ASN A 133 -8.51 -14.97 26.83
N MET A 134 -8.18 -13.70 26.62
CA MET A 134 -6.79 -13.22 26.59
C MET A 134 -6.36 -12.70 27.94
N ASN A 135 -5.22 -13.19 28.39
CA ASN A 135 -4.42 -12.49 29.37
C ASN A 135 -3.85 -11.24 28.70
N HIS A 136 -3.63 -10.20 29.44
CA HIS A 136 -3.22 -8.87 29.04
C HIS A 136 -2.31 -8.82 27.80
N ALA A 137 -2.70 -8.10 26.75
CA ALA A 137 -1.83 -7.81 25.62
C ALA A 137 -0.56 -7.07 26.08
N THR A 138 -0.67 -6.15 27.04
CA THR A 138 0.47 -5.58 27.77
C THR A 138 1.00 -6.61 28.78
N PRO A 139 2.30 -6.92 28.81
CA PRO A 139 2.89 -7.88 29.75
C PRO A 139 2.62 -7.52 31.22
N ALA A 140 2.36 -8.53 32.05
CA ALA A 140 1.99 -8.34 33.46
C ALA A 140 3.05 -7.56 34.28
N TYR A 141 4.32 -7.78 33.99
CA TYR A 141 5.43 -7.11 34.69
C TYR A 141 5.37 -5.58 34.57
N VAL A 142 4.78 -5.02 33.49
CA VAL A 142 4.62 -3.58 33.30
C VAL A 142 3.74 -3.00 34.41
N TYR A 143 2.64 -3.69 34.75
CA TYR A 143 1.76 -3.31 35.84
C TYR A 143 2.36 -3.60 37.22
N GLU A 144 3.12 -4.68 37.35
CA GLU A 144 3.85 -5.02 38.59
C GLU A 144 4.90 -3.96 38.93
N GLN A 145 5.46 -3.29 37.93
CA GLN A 145 6.38 -2.16 38.10
C GLN A 145 5.67 -0.81 38.36
N GLY A 146 4.34 -0.83 38.44
CA GLY A 146 3.55 0.31 38.88
C GLY A 146 2.90 1.12 37.75
N ALA A 147 2.94 0.65 36.49
CA ALA A 147 2.16 1.29 35.43
C ALA A 147 0.67 1.28 35.76
N LYS A 148 0.01 2.39 35.50
CA LYS A 148 -1.42 2.52 35.73
C LYS A 148 -2.21 1.85 34.60
N GLY A 149 -3.39 1.34 34.99
CA GLY A 149 -4.35 0.78 34.04
C GLY A 149 -5.74 0.69 34.66
N TYR A 150 -6.72 0.61 33.79
CA TYR A 150 -8.14 0.56 34.16
C TYR A 150 -8.59 -0.91 34.14
N ARG A 151 -9.02 -1.42 35.31
CA ARG A 151 -9.58 -2.78 35.41
C ARG A 151 -10.99 -2.81 34.86
N LEU A 152 -11.20 -3.67 33.87
CA LEU A 152 -12.47 -3.83 33.19
C LEU A 152 -13.15 -5.15 33.58
N PRO A 153 -14.47 -5.32 33.29
CA PRO A 153 -15.15 -6.58 33.49
C PRO A 153 -14.41 -7.75 32.81
N GLY A 154 -14.36 -8.90 33.47
CA GLY A 154 -13.61 -10.07 32.97
C GLY A 154 -12.12 -10.06 33.33
N GLY A 155 -11.63 -9.12 34.12
CA GLY A 155 -10.25 -9.06 34.62
C GLY A 155 -9.24 -8.43 33.66
N ARG A 156 -9.67 -7.94 32.51
CA ARG A 156 -8.83 -7.22 31.55
C ARG A 156 -8.34 -5.89 32.14
N ILE A 157 -7.16 -5.48 31.71
CA ILE A 157 -6.60 -4.18 32.11
C ILE A 157 -6.31 -3.39 30.82
N GLN A 158 -7.01 -2.29 30.62
CA GLN A 158 -6.63 -1.30 29.62
C GLN A 158 -5.53 -0.41 30.20
N PRO A 159 -4.38 -0.23 29.55
CA PRO A 159 -3.35 0.68 30.04
C PRO A 159 -3.87 2.13 30.13
N ASP A 160 -3.36 2.88 31.10
CA ASP A 160 -3.32 4.33 30.95
C ASP A 160 -2.21 4.67 29.96
N TYR A 161 -2.60 4.96 28.73
CA TYR A 161 -1.65 5.19 27.61
C TYR A 161 -0.73 6.39 27.84
N GLY A 162 -1.07 7.28 28.76
CA GLY A 162 -0.25 8.43 29.15
C GLY A 162 0.66 8.18 30.35
N ASP A 163 0.53 7.05 31.02
CA ASP A 163 1.33 6.75 32.21
C ASP A 163 2.83 6.69 31.90
N PRO A 164 3.69 7.38 32.67
CA PRO A 164 5.12 7.43 32.36
C PRO A 164 5.83 6.08 32.41
N ILE A 165 5.40 5.15 33.28
CA ILE A 165 6.00 3.82 33.38
C ILE A 165 5.58 2.98 32.18
N PHE A 166 4.30 3.02 31.80
CA PHE A 166 3.82 2.37 30.59
C PHE A 166 4.58 2.87 29.35
N LEU A 167 4.68 4.20 29.17
CA LEU A 167 5.39 4.81 28.04
C LEU A 167 6.89 4.45 28.00
N HIS A 168 7.53 4.33 29.17
CA HIS A 168 8.92 3.87 29.24
C HIS A 168 9.07 2.45 28.68
N HIS A 169 8.17 1.54 29.01
CA HIS A 169 8.22 0.17 28.49
C HIS A 169 7.80 0.09 26.99
N VAL A 170 6.83 0.90 26.57
CA VAL A 170 6.50 1.04 25.13
C VAL A 170 7.72 1.53 24.33
N GLU A 171 8.47 2.48 24.86
CA GLU A 171 9.69 2.95 24.21
C GLU A 171 10.72 1.83 24.05
N ARG A 172 10.92 0.99 25.06
CA ARG A 172 11.82 -0.18 24.98
C ARG A 172 11.36 -1.22 23.95
N LEU A 173 10.05 -1.50 23.92
CA LEU A 173 9.44 -2.38 22.91
C LEU A 173 9.72 -1.85 21.50
N LEU A 174 9.38 -0.58 21.25
CA LEU A 174 9.54 0.02 19.93
C LEU A 174 11.02 0.16 19.53
N TYR A 175 11.92 0.41 20.47
CA TYR A 175 13.35 0.34 20.24
C TYR A 175 13.76 -1.04 19.71
N THR A 176 13.35 -2.12 20.40
CA THR A 176 13.70 -3.49 20.02
C THR A 176 13.08 -3.91 18.67
N LEU A 177 11.83 -3.52 18.43
CA LEU A 177 11.18 -3.73 17.13
C LEU A 177 11.88 -2.93 16.02
N GLY A 178 12.28 -1.70 16.29
CA GLY A 178 13.01 -0.85 15.38
C GLY A 178 14.36 -1.42 14.98
N GLU A 179 15.15 -1.90 15.96
CA GLU A 179 16.43 -2.58 15.69
C GLU A 179 16.29 -3.79 14.75
N LYS A 180 15.14 -4.46 14.79
CA LYS A 180 14.90 -5.65 13.97
C LYS A 180 14.25 -5.32 12.62
N PHE A 181 13.28 -4.42 12.59
CA PHE A 181 12.35 -4.26 11.46
C PHE A 181 12.42 -2.91 10.75
N ASN A 182 13.03 -1.87 11.33
CA ASN A 182 13.14 -0.60 10.64
C ASN A 182 14.00 -0.71 9.38
N GLY A 183 13.48 -0.26 8.23
CA GLY A 183 14.15 -0.35 6.94
C GLY A 183 14.37 -1.78 6.43
N HIS A 184 13.79 -2.80 7.08
CA HIS A 184 13.92 -4.17 6.63
C HIS A 184 13.22 -4.38 5.28
N PRO A 185 13.85 -4.96 4.26
CA PRO A 185 13.32 -5.01 2.88
C PRO A 185 12.00 -5.77 2.73
N LEU A 186 11.69 -6.65 3.67
CA LEU A 186 10.42 -7.40 3.69
C LEU A 186 9.30 -6.68 4.43
N ILE A 187 9.56 -5.56 5.12
CA ILE A 187 8.53 -4.83 5.86
C ILE A 187 8.02 -3.67 5.01
N GLU A 188 6.71 -3.66 4.74
CA GLU A 188 6.05 -2.56 4.03
C GLU A 188 5.76 -1.40 4.95
N CYS A 189 5.09 -1.65 6.07
CA CYS A 189 4.75 -0.62 7.04
C CYS A 189 4.61 -1.19 8.45
N ILE A 190 4.57 -0.29 9.41
CA ILE A 190 4.18 -0.58 10.79
C ILE A 190 3.06 0.37 11.20
N ASP A 191 2.05 -0.16 11.89
CA ASP A 191 0.97 0.66 12.42
C ASP A 191 1.31 1.16 13.82
N VAL A 192 0.76 2.32 14.17
CA VAL A 192 0.76 2.82 15.55
C VAL A 192 -0.22 1.96 16.36
N GLY A 193 0.24 0.81 16.83
CA GLY A 193 -0.60 -0.20 17.51
C GLY A 193 -0.54 -0.16 19.04
N THR A 194 0.33 0.66 19.62
CA THR A 194 0.57 0.67 21.09
C THR A 194 -0.49 1.41 21.90
N MET A 195 -1.59 1.80 21.28
CA MET A 195 -2.63 2.63 21.90
C MET A 195 -4.01 2.29 21.33
N GLY A 196 -5.01 2.21 22.21
CA GLY A 196 -6.39 1.90 21.85
C GLY A 196 -6.71 0.41 21.81
N THR A 197 -8.00 0.09 21.68
CA THR A 197 -8.47 -1.27 21.45
C THR A 197 -7.90 -1.76 20.13
N TRP A 198 -7.36 -2.98 20.08
CA TRP A 198 -6.72 -3.58 18.90
C TRP A 198 -5.59 -2.75 18.28
N GLY A 199 -5.10 -1.74 19.00
CA GLY A 199 -4.10 -0.82 18.47
C GLY A 199 -4.65 0.24 17.52
N GLU A 200 -5.95 0.49 17.51
CA GLU A 200 -6.63 1.37 16.56
C GLU A 200 -6.87 2.80 17.05
N GLY A 201 -6.43 3.12 18.28
CA GLY A 201 -6.54 4.48 18.84
C GLY A 201 -7.83 4.77 19.57
N HIS A 202 -8.87 3.97 19.44
CA HIS A 202 -10.12 4.13 20.17
C HIS A 202 -10.17 3.31 21.47
N THR A 203 -11.04 3.69 22.39
CA THR A 203 -11.27 2.99 23.66
C THR A 203 -12.71 2.45 23.78
N ALA A 204 -13.42 2.33 22.66
CA ALA A 204 -14.84 1.96 22.64
C ALA A 204 -15.12 0.60 23.28
N CYS A 205 -14.21 -0.37 23.16
CA CYS A 205 -14.31 -1.69 23.79
C CYS A 205 -13.53 -1.77 25.12
N GLY A 206 -13.18 -0.63 25.70
CA GLY A 206 -12.49 -0.48 26.96
C GLY A 206 -13.22 0.51 27.89
N THR A 207 -12.52 1.56 28.28
CA THR A 207 -13.07 2.62 29.18
C THR A 207 -14.10 3.51 28.51
N GLY A 208 -14.05 3.65 27.19
CA GLY A 208 -14.83 4.64 26.46
C GLY A 208 -14.32 6.07 26.61
N GLU A 209 -13.19 6.29 27.28
CA GLU A 209 -12.63 7.63 27.49
C GLU A 209 -11.80 8.09 26.31
N ILE A 210 -11.79 9.39 26.04
CA ILE A 210 -10.97 10.00 24.99
C ILE A 210 -9.49 9.99 25.40
N ILE A 211 -8.62 9.56 24.50
CA ILE A 211 -7.18 9.67 24.69
C ILE A 211 -6.74 11.10 24.31
N PRO A 212 -6.15 11.87 25.26
CA PRO A 212 -5.77 13.26 24.98
C PRO A 212 -4.76 13.39 23.82
N PRO A 213 -4.84 14.45 22.98
CA PRO A 213 -3.90 14.69 21.88
C PRO A 213 -2.42 14.63 22.28
N ALA A 214 -2.11 15.12 23.47
CA ALA A 214 -0.74 15.06 24.00
C ALA A 214 -0.23 13.63 24.23
N VAL A 215 -1.12 12.68 24.52
CA VAL A 215 -0.79 11.26 24.66
C VAL A 215 -0.65 10.62 23.30
N VAL A 216 -1.58 10.87 22.37
CA VAL A 216 -1.49 10.40 20.98
C VAL A 216 -0.15 10.79 20.36
N LYS A 217 0.24 12.06 20.50
CA LYS A 217 1.52 12.56 19.98
C LYS A 217 2.74 11.85 20.55
N LYS A 218 2.73 11.43 21.82
CA LYS A 218 3.83 10.66 22.40
C LYS A 218 4.00 9.30 21.72
N HIS A 219 2.90 8.59 21.45
CA HIS A 219 2.95 7.33 20.72
C HIS A 219 3.42 7.55 19.28
N PHE A 220 2.97 8.61 18.61
CA PHE A 220 3.45 8.99 17.29
C PHE A 220 4.96 9.27 17.29
N ASP A 221 5.46 10.03 18.26
CA ASP A 221 6.88 10.35 18.38
C ASP A 221 7.74 9.10 18.56
N LEU A 222 7.28 8.16 19.39
CA LEU A 222 8.00 6.90 19.60
C LEU A 222 8.07 6.04 18.33
N HIS A 223 6.96 5.92 17.59
CA HIS A 223 6.98 5.22 16.31
C HIS A 223 7.87 5.91 15.29
N ALA A 224 7.75 7.23 15.13
CA ALA A 224 8.61 8.00 14.21
C ALA A 224 10.10 7.90 14.58
N LYS A 225 10.42 7.85 15.88
CA LYS A 225 11.78 7.75 16.38
C LYS A 225 12.45 6.43 15.99
N TYR A 226 11.72 5.33 16.10
CA TYR A 226 12.28 3.99 15.92
C TYR A 226 12.02 3.38 14.56
N PHE A 227 11.20 4.02 13.72
CA PHE A 227 10.91 3.58 12.35
C PHE A 227 11.09 4.70 11.32
N PRO A 228 12.29 5.35 11.27
CA PRO A 228 12.54 6.44 10.33
C PRO A 228 12.59 5.99 8.85
N ASP A 229 12.87 4.71 8.59
CA ASP A 229 13.06 4.17 7.23
C ASP A 229 11.90 3.25 6.79
N THR A 230 10.92 3.04 7.66
CA THR A 230 9.71 2.24 7.41
C THR A 230 8.49 3.15 7.43
N TRP A 231 7.52 2.95 6.54
CA TRP A 231 6.28 3.72 6.61
C TRP A 231 5.53 3.40 7.91
N VAL A 232 5.18 4.46 8.62
CA VAL A 232 4.32 4.39 9.81
C VAL A 232 2.92 4.80 9.41
N LEU A 233 1.93 3.95 9.72
CA LEU A 233 0.52 4.24 9.50
C LEU A 233 -0.16 4.51 10.84
N CYS A 234 -0.92 5.59 10.94
CA CYS A 234 -1.83 5.82 12.05
C CYS A 234 -3.26 5.45 11.62
N ASN A 235 -4.03 4.90 12.55
CA ASN A 235 -5.44 4.65 12.31
C ASN A 235 -6.22 5.99 12.34
N ASP A 236 -7.29 6.10 11.59
CA ASP A 236 -8.15 7.28 11.59
C ASP A 236 -8.78 7.54 12.97
N ASP A 237 -9.01 6.50 13.75
CA ASP A 237 -9.52 6.60 15.12
C ASP A 237 -8.51 7.23 16.11
N HIS A 238 -7.23 7.27 15.82
CA HIS A 238 -6.26 8.06 16.60
C HIS A 238 -6.59 9.56 16.57
N MET A 239 -7.24 10.01 15.51
CA MET A 239 -7.59 11.40 15.30
C MET A 239 -9.03 11.69 15.71
N SER A 240 -9.98 10.86 15.28
CA SER A 240 -11.41 11.10 15.49
C SER A 240 -11.94 10.45 16.75
N CYS A 241 -11.33 9.33 17.17
CA CYS A 241 -11.72 8.53 18.33
C CYS A 241 -13.23 8.48 18.51
N ARG A 242 -13.98 7.81 17.69
CA ARG A 242 -15.48 7.62 17.74
C ARG A 242 -16.24 8.47 18.79
N ILE A 243 -15.53 8.95 19.80
CA ILE A 243 -15.96 9.85 20.85
C ILE A 243 -15.25 11.15 20.54
N ALA A 244 -15.98 12.02 19.92
CA ALA A 244 -15.56 13.29 19.41
C ALA A 244 -14.46 14.00 20.22
N HIS A 245 -13.22 13.90 19.75
CA HIS A 245 -12.33 15.03 19.94
C HIS A 245 -13.03 16.28 19.38
N GLY A 246 -12.88 17.40 20.04
CA GLY A 246 -13.30 18.66 19.44
C GLY A 246 -12.61 18.85 18.08
N GLN A 247 -13.24 19.55 17.16
CA GLN A 247 -12.67 19.76 15.80
C GLN A 247 -11.24 20.30 15.83
N ALA A 248 -10.87 21.12 16.79
CA ALA A 248 -9.51 21.63 16.97
C ALA A 248 -8.51 20.54 17.32
N GLU A 249 -8.88 19.59 18.18
CA GLU A 249 -8.02 18.48 18.61
C GLU A 249 -7.82 17.47 17.47
N VAL A 250 -8.87 17.17 16.72
CA VAL A 250 -8.78 16.36 15.50
C VAL A 250 -7.80 16.97 14.51
N GLN A 251 -7.91 18.28 14.25
CA GLN A 251 -7.02 18.99 13.34
C GLN A 251 -5.59 19.00 13.85
N GLU A 252 -5.40 19.18 15.17
CA GLU A 252 -4.07 19.16 15.80
C GLU A 252 -3.36 17.81 15.60
N ILE A 253 -4.06 16.69 15.82
CA ILE A 253 -3.47 15.36 15.64
C ILE A 253 -3.22 15.07 14.17
N LEU A 254 -4.15 15.44 13.29
CA LEU A 254 -4.00 15.27 11.84
C LEU A 254 -2.80 16.05 11.29
N ASP A 255 -2.62 17.29 11.72
CA ASP A 255 -1.48 18.11 11.29
C ASP A 255 -0.17 17.50 11.79
N TYR A 256 -0.17 17.00 13.01
CA TYR A 256 0.98 16.34 13.61
C TYR A 256 1.36 15.05 12.87
N ALA A 257 0.39 14.18 12.54
CA ALA A 257 0.63 12.99 11.74
C ALA A 257 1.20 13.34 10.35
N TYR A 258 0.66 14.37 9.72
CA TYR A 258 1.14 14.85 8.42
C TYR A 258 2.60 15.35 8.49
N GLU A 259 2.95 16.12 9.50
CA GLU A 259 4.31 16.65 9.72
C GLU A 259 5.33 15.53 10.00
N ARG A 260 4.89 14.43 10.63
CA ARG A 260 5.70 13.23 10.85
C ARG A 260 5.83 12.35 9.60
N GLY A 261 5.12 12.64 8.52
CA GLY A 261 5.14 11.84 7.30
C GLY A 261 4.36 10.53 7.41
N PHE A 262 3.39 10.44 8.33
CA PHE A 262 2.59 9.23 8.52
C PHE A 262 1.60 9.04 7.37
N GLY A 263 1.38 7.76 7.04
CA GLY A 263 0.22 7.32 6.29
C GLY A 263 -0.98 7.08 7.21
N VAL A 264 -2.08 6.64 6.63
CA VAL A 264 -3.31 6.40 7.38
C VAL A 264 -3.90 5.05 7.02
N GLN A 265 -4.45 4.38 8.02
CA GLN A 265 -5.27 3.20 7.88
C GLN A 265 -6.69 3.50 8.36
N ASP A 266 -7.67 2.95 7.67
CA ASP A 266 -9.04 2.80 8.16
C ASP A 266 -9.29 1.32 8.40
N ASP A 267 -10.04 0.99 9.41
CA ASP A 267 -10.54 -0.35 9.71
C ASP A 267 -12.04 -0.42 9.44
N SER A 268 -12.52 -1.64 9.20
CA SER A 268 -13.95 -1.94 9.12
C SER A 268 -14.73 -1.23 8.00
N VAL A 269 -14.10 -0.90 6.88
CA VAL A 269 -14.83 -0.46 5.69
C VAL A 269 -15.80 -1.55 5.25
N CYS A 270 -16.98 -1.15 4.79
CA CYS A 270 -18.14 -2.01 4.48
C CYS A 270 -18.84 -2.57 5.73
N CYS A 271 -18.51 -2.11 6.93
CA CYS A 271 -19.26 -2.44 8.13
C CYS A 271 -20.64 -1.79 8.09
N ASN A 272 -21.68 -2.60 8.20
CA ASN A 272 -23.05 -2.09 8.19
C ASN A 272 -23.39 -1.23 9.40
N TYR A 273 -22.68 -1.41 10.53
CA TYR A 273 -22.86 -0.60 11.72
C TYR A 273 -22.59 0.89 11.42
N TYR A 274 -21.53 1.21 10.68
CA TYR A 274 -21.21 2.59 10.37
C TYR A 274 -22.21 3.24 9.43
N THR A 275 -22.65 2.51 8.41
CA THR A 275 -23.63 3.03 7.45
C THR A 275 -25.03 3.16 8.01
N GLN A 276 -25.45 2.20 8.87
CA GLN A 276 -26.83 2.17 9.41
C GLN A 276 -26.98 2.99 10.69
N VAL A 277 -25.98 2.96 11.60
CA VAL A 277 -26.14 3.50 12.95
C VAL A 277 -25.56 4.90 13.07
N ASN A 278 -24.44 5.16 12.40
CA ASN A 278 -23.72 6.42 12.52
C ASN A 278 -23.88 7.34 11.29
N ASP A 279 -24.71 6.94 10.33
CA ASP A 279 -24.96 7.72 9.10
C ASP A 279 -23.67 8.03 8.32
N TYR A 280 -22.67 7.16 8.45
CA TYR A 280 -21.45 7.23 7.66
C TYR A 280 -21.70 6.68 6.27
N ASP A 281 -21.09 7.30 5.29
CA ASP A 281 -21.18 6.85 3.91
C ASP A 281 -20.29 5.63 3.69
N THR A 282 -19.08 5.80 3.20
CA THR A 282 -18.14 4.70 2.93
C THR A 282 -16.90 4.74 3.83
N LEU A 283 -16.60 5.90 4.39
CA LEU A 283 -15.44 6.17 5.26
C LEU A 283 -15.87 7.03 6.44
N ARG A 284 -15.30 6.75 7.63
CA ARG A 284 -15.54 7.54 8.84
C ARG A 284 -14.85 8.90 8.80
N ALA A 285 -13.61 8.94 8.31
CA ALA A 285 -12.75 10.11 8.36
C ALA A 285 -12.12 10.45 7.00
N PRO A 286 -12.94 10.72 5.94
CA PRO A 286 -12.41 10.97 4.59
C PRO A 286 -11.43 12.16 4.55
N TRP A 287 -11.56 13.13 5.45
CA TRP A 287 -10.66 14.27 5.60
C TRP A 287 -9.24 13.89 6.02
N ALA A 288 -9.06 12.79 6.78
CA ALA A 288 -7.73 12.29 7.14
C ALA A 288 -6.99 11.77 5.90
N PHE A 289 -7.70 10.99 5.07
CA PHE A 289 -7.16 10.49 3.82
C PHE A 289 -6.82 11.62 2.86
N ASP A 290 -7.68 12.62 2.69
CA ASP A 290 -7.46 13.79 1.81
C ASP A 290 -6.14 14.51 2.10
N LYS A 291 -5.64 14.40 3.31
CA LYS A 291 -4.39 15.01 3.71
C LYS A 291 -3.21 14.05 3.66
N LEU A 292 -3.32 12.90 4.34
CA LEU A 292 -2.17 12.04 4.62
C LEU A 292 -1.66 11.27 3.39
N TRP A 293 -2.53 10.88 2.43
CA TRP A 293 -2.11 10.21 1.21
C TRP A 293 -1.07 10.97 0.38
N LYS A 294 -0.94 12.27 0.60
CA LYS A 294 0.04 13.11 -0.10
C LYS A 294 1.49 12.79 0.30
N ASN A 295 1.69 12.28 1.50
CA ASN A 295 3.02 11.98 2.06
C ASN A 295 3.37 10.51 2.07
N ALA A 296 2.41 9.64 2.44
CA ALA A 296 2.66 8.24 2.67
C ALA A 296 1.47 7.38 2.21
N PRO A 297 1.66 6.06 2.11
CA PRO A 297 0.60 5.13 1.70
C PRO A 297 -0.64 5.22 2.58
N THR A 298 -1.78 4.89 1.99
CA THR A 298 -3.03 4.63 2.69
C THR A 298 -3.36 3.15 2.61
N ALA A 299 -3.82 2.59 3.71
CA ALA A 299 -4.31 1.23 3.79
C ALA A 299 -5.79 1.24 4.18
N ILE A 300 -6.58 0.39 3.56
CA ILE A 300 -7.99 0.22 3.89
C ILE A 300 -8.21 -1.22 4.28
N GLU A 301 -8.71 -1.39 5.49
CA GLU A 301 -9.10 -2.68 6.04
C GLU A 301 -10.62 -2.84 5.96
N MET A 302 -11.08 -3.90 5.33
CA MET A 302 -12.50 -4.22 5.32
C MET A 302 -12.89 -4.99 6.57
N GLU A 303 -14.14 -4.87 6.99
CA GLU A 303 -14.75 -5.73 8.00
C GLU A 303 -14.59 -7.22 7.64
N HIS A 304 -14.66 -8.11 8.61
CA HIS A 304 -14.56 -9.56 8.40
C HIS A 304 -15.45 -10.03 7.25
N TYR A 305 -14.88 -10.78 6.31
CA TYR A 305 -15.56 -11.14 5.05
C TYR A 305 -16.87 -11.91 5.27
N SER A 306 -16.90 -12.80 6.24
CA SER A 306 -18.14 -13.52 6.56
C SER A 306 -19.29 -12.59 6.93
N PHE A 307 -19.00 -11.50 7.61
CA PHE A 307 -19.96 -10.48 7.98
C PHE A 307 -20.34 -9.60 6.78
N VAL A 308 -19.37 -9.11 6.06
CA VAL A 308 -19.55 -8.29 4.84
C VAL A 308 -20.37 -9.06 3.79
N HIS A 309 -20.07 -10.33 3.59
CA HIS A 309 -20.79 -11.18 2.64
C HIS A 309 -22.25 -11.42 3.04
N ALA A 310 -22.52 -11.56 4.36
CA ALA A 310 -23.87 -11.71 4.89
C ALA A 310 -24.72 -10.43 4.76
N HIS A 311 -24.08 -9.27 4.64
CA HIS A 311 -24.70 -7.93 4.54
C HIS A 311 -24.46 -7.28 3.17
N ASN A 312 -24.80 -7.99 2.10
CA ASN A 312 -24.57 -7.52 0.73
C ASN A 312 -25.36 -6.26 0.36
N ASP A 313 -26.41 -5.92 1.08
CA ASP A 313 -27.11 -4.64 0.95
C ASP A 313 -26.19 -3.44 1.22
N HIS A 314 -25.15 -3.60 2.06
CA HIS A 314 -24.09 -2.63 2.30
C HIS A 314 -22.88 -2.85 1.43
N PHE A 315 -22.46 -4.08 1.24
CA PHE A 315 -21.31 -4.43 0.42
C PHE A 315 -21.54 -4.16 -1.06
N ARG A 316 -22.78 -4.36 -1.53
CA ARG A 316 -23.22 -4.05 -2.88
C ARG A 316 -22.35 -4.72 -3.95
N ASP A 317 -22.08 -6.02 -3.77
CA ASP A 317 -21.16 -6.80 -4.62
C ASP A 317 -19.79 -6.14 -4.80
N GLY A 318 -19.25 -5.50 -3.76
CA GLY A 318 -17.96 -4.83 -3.74
C GLY A 318 -17.95 -3.37 -4.20
N LEU A 319 -19.08 -2.82 -4.64
CA LEU A 319 -19.12 -1.41 -5.06
C LEU A 319 -18.78 -0.45 -3.93
N THR A 320 -19.24 -0.73 -2.71
CA THR A 320 -18.92 0.07 -1.52
C THR A 320 -17.42 0.09 -1.24
N ALA A 321 -16.76 -1.05 -1.36
CA ALA A 321 -15.30 -1.14 -1.21
C ALA A 321 -14.57 -0.32 -2.28
N ILE A 322 -14.99 -0.43 -3.55
CA ILE A 322 -14.39 0.32 -4.65
C ILE A 322 -14.53 1.84 -4.44
N GLU A 323 -15.71 2.30 -4.02
CA GLU A 323 -15.97 3.71 -3.73
C GLU A 323 -15.05 4.21 -2.62
N ALA A 324 -14.92 3.44 -1.51
CA ALA A 324 -14.02 3.74 -0.41
C ALA A 324 -12.56 3.78 -0.86
N PHE A 325 -12.08 2.75 -1.54
CA PHE A 325 -10.70 2.66 -2.00
C PHE A 325 -10.31 3.81 -2.92
N LYS A 326 -11.20 4.16 -3.84
CA LYS A 326 -10.99 5.30 -4.73
C LYS A 326 -10.99 6.62 -3.96
N ARG A 327 -11.92 6.79 -3.01
CA ARG A 327 -12.09 8.02 -2.24
C ARG A 327 -10.90 8.30 -1.32
N CYS A 328 -10.31 7.27 -0.73
CA CYS A 328 -9.18 7.40 0.18
C CYS A 328 -7.81 7.31 -0.50
N HIS A 329 -7.75 7.24 -1.83
CA HIS A 329 -6.50 7.02 -2.56
C HIS A 329 -5.77 5.76 -2.09
N ALA A 330 -6.48 4.64 -1.97
CA ALA A 330 -5.93 3.41 -1.43
C ALA A 330 -4.68 2.93 -2.18
N THR A 331 -3.61 2.77 -1.43
CA THR A 331 -2.38 2.12 -1.88
C THR A 331 -2.48 0.62 -1.63
N PHE A 332 -3.00 0.28 -0.46
CA PHE A 332 -3.25 -1.08 -0.03
C PHE A 332 -4.72 -1.26 0.38
N ALA A 333 -5.26 -2.44 0.13
CA ALA A 333 -6.56 -2.86 0.64
C ALA A 333 -6.44 -4.23 1.31
N GLY A 334 -7.01 -4.36 2.50
CA GLY A 334 -6.96 -5.58 3.29
C GLY A 334 -8.32 -6.25 3.43
N PHE A 335 -8.31 -7.56 3.60
CA PHE A 335 -9.49 -8.33 3.94
C PHE A 335 -9.22 -9.28 5.10
N HIS A 336 -10.22 -9.46 5.95
CA HIS A 336 -10.28 -10.46 6.98
C HIS A 336 -11.08 -11.65 6.47
N GLY A 337 -10.45 -12.80 6.31
CA GLY A 337 -11.13 -14.00 5.83
C GLY A 337 -10.17 -15.03 5.28
N TYR A 338 -10.72 -16.14 4.82
CA TYR A 338 -9.95 -17.19 4.16
C TYR A 338 -9.74 -16.82 2.69
N PRO A 339 -8.50 -16.77 2.18
CA PRO A 339 -8.21 -16.32 0.81
C PRO A 339 -8.96 -17.09 -0.27
N ARG A 340 -9.17 -18.40 -0.07
CA ARG A 340 -9.90 -19.23 -1.04
C ARG A 340 -11.40 -18.94 -1.06
N ASP A 341 -12.00 -18.68 0.10
CA ASP A 341 -13.41 -18.28 0.17
C ASP A 341 -13.59 -16.89 -0.48
N TRP A 342 -12.66 -15.97 -0.22
CA TRP A 342 -12.63 -14.66 -0.86
C TRP A 342 -12.53 -14.79 -2.38
N LEU A 343 -11.55 -15.51 -2.90
CA LEU A 343 -11.34 -15.65 -4.34
C LEU A 343 -12.50 -16.36 -5.04
N ASN A 344 -13.11 -17.36 -4.40
CA ASN A 344 -14.24 -18.07 -4.98
C ASN A 344 -15.46 -17.17 -5.19
N ASN A 345 -15.63 -16.16 -4.35
CA ASN A 345 -16.77 -15.27 -4.40
C ASN A 345 -16.45 -13.92 -5.03
N GLU A 346 -15.24 -13.37 -4.77
CA GLU A 346 -14.88 -11.98 -5.07
C GLU A 346 -13.73 -11.87 -6.08
N TYR A 347 -13.48 -12.86 -6.92
CA TYR A 347 -12.38 -12.86 -7.88
C TYR A 347 -12.38 -11.61 -8.77
N TYR A 348 -13.53 -11.25 -9.33
CA TYR A 348 -13.64 -10.09 -10.24
C TYR A 348 -13.41 -8.76 -9.53
N LEU A 349 -13.84 -8.63 -8.28
CA LEU A 349 -13.54 -7.47 -7.45
C LEU A 349 -12.03 -7.38 -7.20
N THR A 350 -11.43 -8.52 -6.84
CA THR A 350 -9.99 -8.62 -6.54
C THR A 350 -9.15 -8.26 -7.76
N GLU A 351 -9.45 -8.82 -8.91
CA GLU A 351 -8.79 -8.52 -10.18
C GLU A 351 -8.97 -7.06 -10.60
N TYR A 352 -10.19 -6.52 -10.48
CA TYR A 352 -10.48 -5.13 -10.81
C TYR A 352 -9.67 -4.15 -9.96
N CYS A 353 -9.53 -4.41 -8.66
CA CYS A 353 -8.80 -3.57 -7.73
C CYS A 353 -7.28 -3.74 -7.82
N ALA A 354 -6.78 -4.92 -8.20
CA ALA A 354 -5.35 -5.26 -8.20
C ALA A 354 -4.46 -4.21 -8.88
N ASN A 355 -4.88 -3.71 -10.06
CA ASN A 355 -4.14 -2.69 -10.79
C ASN A 355 -4.39 -1.28 -10.25
N ARG A 356 -5.58 -1.02 -9.69
CA ARG A 356 -6.03 0.32 -9.29
C ARG A 356 -5.58 0.73 -7.90
N LEU A 357 -5.38 -0.22 -7.02
CA LEU A 357 -4.72 0.01 -5.73
C LEU A 357 -3.32 0.55 -5.99
N GLY A 358 -2.96 1.67 -5.36
CA GLY A 358 -1.71 2.36 -5.60
C GLY A 358 -1.61 2.96 -7.01
N TYR A 359 -0.45 2.87 -7.60
CA TYR A 359 -0.16 3.39 -8.95
C TYR A 359 -0.40 2.34 -10.04
N TRP A 360 -0.74 2.80 -11.24
CA TRP A 360 -0.92 1.98 -12.43
C TRP A 360 -0.54 2.79 -13.67
N TYR A 361 0.67 2.58 -14.18
CA TYR A 361 1.27 3.42 -15.20
C TYR A 361 0.98 2.94 -16.62
N PHE A 362 0.53 3.88 -17.44
CA PHE A 362 0.31 3.73 -18.86
C PHE A 362 1.29 4.59 -19.64
N LEU A 363 1.81 4.02 -20.73
CA LEU A 363 2.63 4.73 -21.70
C LEU A 363 1.82 4.83 -23.01
N THR A 364 1.43 6.05 -23.37
CA THR A 364 0.51 6.25 -24.50
C THR A 364 1.21 6.71 -25.76
N GLY A 365 2.40 7.28 -25.66
CA GLY A 365 3.17 7.74 -26.80
C GLY A 365 4.56 8.21 -26.41
N MET A 366 5.39 8.36 -27.41
CA MET A 366 6.73 8.89 -27.28
C MET A 366 7.05 9.79 -28.46
N THR A 367 7.69 10.91 -28.22
CA THR A 367 8.34 11.71 -29.27
C THR A 367 9.83 11.54 -29.14
N MET A 368 10.45 11.02 -30.18
CA MET A 368 11.89 10.75 -30.21
C MET A 368 12.46 11.21 -31.53
N PRO A 369 13.36 12.23 -31.53
CA PRO A 369 14.09 12.62 -32.71
C PRO A 369 15.14 11.57 -33.05
N THR A 370 15.77 11.69 -34.21
CA THR A 370 17.00 10.95 -34.48
C THR A 370 18.05 11.27 -33.43
N LEU A 371 18.57 10.25 -32.76
CA LEU A 371 19.57 10.42 -31.70
C LEU A 371 20.96 10.71 -32.29
N THR A 372 21.81 11.30 -31.47
CA THR A 372 23.24 11.56 -31.77
C THR A 372 24.09 11.06 -30.58
N PRO A 373 25.38 10.72 -30.80
CA PRO A 373 26.27 10.29 -29.72
C PRO A 373 26.71 11.47 -28.84
N THR A 374 25.74 12.17 -28.26
CA THR A 374 25.91 13.34 -27.39
C THR A 374 25.13 13.15 -26.09
N ALA A 375 25.36 14.04 -25.13
CA ALA A 375 24.61 14.05 -23.86
C ALA A 375 23.21 14.69 -23.96
N HIS A 376 22.83 15.26 -25.12
CA HIS A 376 21.68 16.17 -25.21
C HIS A 376 20.59 15.69 -26.18
N ASN A 377 20.25 14.40 -26.12
CA ASN A 377 19.12 13.89 -26.88
C ASN A 377 17.84 14.03 -26.03
N MET A 378 16.94 14.90 -26.48
CA MET A 378 15.66 15.11 -25.78
C MET A 378 14.57 14.22 -26.37
N ILE A 379 13.95 13.43 -25.54
CA ILE A 379 12.73 12.68 -25.85
C ILE A 379 11.57 13.14 -24.97
N THR A 380 10.37 12.82 -25.35
CA THR A 380 9.19 13.07 -24.53
C THR A 380 8.38 11.79 -24.39
N LEU A 381 8.07 11.38 -23.17
CA LEU A 381 7.13 10.29 -22.88
C LEU A 381 5.77 10.84 -22.49
N ASP A 382 4.71 10.32 -23.12
CA ASP A 382 3.33 10.59 -22.68
C ASP A 382 2.89 9.48 -21.72
N VAL A 383 2.80 9.83 -20.44
CA VAL A 383 2.46 8.89 -19.36
C VAL A 383 1.15 9.26 -18.66
N GLU A 384 0.48 8.25 -18.11
CA GLU A 384 -0.72 8.42 -17.30
C GLU A 384 -0.69 7.45 -16.12
N ASN A 385 -1.02 7.91 -14.92
CA ASN A 385 -1.28 7.05 -13.77
C ASN A 385 -2.79 6.84 -13.61
N ARG A 386 -3.29 5.62 -13.86
CA ARG A 386 -4.70 5.25 -13.72
C ARG A 386 -4.99 4.52 -12.40
N GLY A 387 -4.01 4.38 -11.54
CA GLY A 387 -4.21 3.91 -10.18
C GLY A 387 -4.96 4.93 -9.32
N TRP A 388 -5.29 4.55 -8.11
CA TRP A 388 -5.99 5.44 -7.16
C TRP A 388 -5.03 6.28 -6.32
N ALA A 389 -3.75 5.89 -6.23
CA ALA A 389 -2.72 6.64 -5.54
C ALA A 389 -1.49 6.89 -6.44
N LYS A 390 -0.57 7.69 -5.93
CA LYS A 390 0.77 7.84 -6.52
C LYS A 390 1.70 6.74 -6.00
N ALA A 391 2.88 6.58 -6.60
CA ALA A 391 3.96 5.85 -5.94
C ALA A 391 4.64 6.72 -4.88
N TYR A 392 5.14 6.08 -3.82
CA TYR A 392 5.86 6.75 -2.72
C TYR A 392 7.35 6.44 -2.73
N ARG A 393 7.79 5.47 -3.54
CA ARG A 393 9.20 5.18 -3.81
C ARG A 393 9.61 5.72 -5.17
N LYS A 394 10.84 6.20 -5.28
CA LYS A 394 11.43 6.57 -6.57
C LYS A 394 11.90 5.31 -7.26
N TYR A 395 11.54 5.16 -8.53
CA TYR A 395 11.98 4.06 -9.39
C TYR A 395 12.92 4.60 -10.46
N ASP A 396 13.92 3.81 -10.83
CA ASP A 396 14.87 4.18 -11.86
C ASP A 396 14.29 3.87 -13.24
N LEU A 397 14.20 4.88 -14.09
CA LEU A 397 13.77 4.76 -15.48
C LEU A 397 15.00 4.63 -16.37
N VAL A 398 15.02 3.60 -17.21
CA VAL A 398 16.20 3.22 -18.00
C VAL A 398 15.78 2.89 -19.42
N PHE A 399 16.47 3.47 -20.41
CA PHE A 399 16.38 3.03 -21.80
C PHE A 399 17.48 2.04 -22.14
N ARG A 400 17.17 1.09 -23.02
CA ARG A 400 18.11 0.17 -23.61
C ARG A 400 18.07 0.31 -25.12
N LEU A 401 19.23 0.52 -25.75
CA LEU A 401 19.43 0.46 -27.18
C LEU A 401 20.18 -0.82 -27.50
N ARG A 402 19.53 -1.78 -28.15
CA ARG A 402 20.11 -3.06 -28.57
C ARG A 402 20.51 -3.00 -30.04
N SER A 403 21.79 -3.14 -30.34
CA SER A 403 22.29 -3.14 -31.72
C SER A 403 21.85 -4.42 -32.47
N THR A 404 21.93 -4.40 -33.81
CA THR A 404 21.69 -5.56 -34.65
C THR A 404 22.63 -6.73 -34.36
N ALA A 405 23.79 -6.46 -33.76
CA ALA A 405 24.75 -7.48 -33.31
C ALA A 405 24.42 -8.02 -31.89
N GLY A 406 23.30 -7.60 -31.28
CA GLY A 406 22.86 -8.05 -29.96
C GLY A 406 23.57 -7.37 -28.78
N LYS A 407 24.33 -6.29 -29.00
CA LYS A 407 24.99 -5.56 -27.93
C LYS A 407 24.02 -4.52 -27.34
N ASP A 408 23.88 -4.52 -26.02
CA ASP A 408 23.06 -3.58 -25.28
C ASP A 408 23.86 -2.34 -24.84
N TYR A 409 23.24 -1.18 -24.96
CA TYR A 409 23.68 0.09 -24.42
C TYR A 409 22.58 0.63 -23.53
N VAL A 410 22.88 0.81 -22.24
CA VAL A 410 21.93 1.20 -21.21
C VAL A 410 22.07 2.69 -20.94
N VAL A 411 20.95 3.42 -20.95
CA VAL A 411 20.87 4.86 -20.79
C VAL A 411 19.89 5.18 -19.65
N PRO A 412 20.37 5.36 -18.41
CA PRO A 412 19.52 5.81 -17.32
C PRO A 412 19.09 7.26 -17.55
N VAL A 413 17.88 7.59 -17.09
CA VAL A 413 17.34 8.94 -17.19
C VAL A 413 16.82 9.44 -15.84
N GLU A 414 17.01 10.72 -15.59
CA GLU A 414 16.46 11.34 -14.39
C GLU A 414 14.97 11.55 -14.53
N CYS A 415 14.23 10.89 -13.65
CA CYS A 415 12.79 10.97 -13.57
C CYS A 415 12.30 10.77 -12.12
N ASP A 416 11.25 11.45 -11.73
CA ASP A 416 10.63 11.27 -10.41
C ASP A 416 9.15 10.84 -10.55
N ASN A 417 8.94 9.53 -10.58
CA ASN A 417 7.63 8.92 -10.69
C ASN A 417 6.69 9.21 -9.51
N ARG A 418 7.22 9.68 -8.37
CA ARG A 418 6.41 10.07 -7.19
C ARG A 418 5.56 11.31 -7.46
N LYS A 419 5.84 12.03 -8.54
CA LYS A 419 5.06 13.19 -9.03
C LYS A 419 3.95 12.83 -10.01
N TRP A 420 3.83 11.55 -10.40
CA TRP A 420 2.80 11.11 -11.36
C TRP A 420 1.49 10.85 -10.62
N MET A 421 0.68 11.90 -10.57
CA MET A 421 -0.57 11.91 -9.80
C MET A 421 -1.66 11.07 -10.47
N PRO A 422 -2.57 10.45 -9.69
CA PRO A 422 -3.71 9.69 -10.22
C PRO A 422 -4.57 10.52 -11.17
N GLY A 423 -4.95 9.92 -12.31
CA GLY A 423 -5.83 10.54 -13.30
C GLY A 423 -5.19 11.65 -14.14
N VAL A 424 -3.90 11.94 -13.94
CA VAL A 424 -3.19 13.01 -14.64
C VAL A 424 -2.37 12.45 -15.79
N LYS A 425 -2.58 12.99 -17.00
CA LYS A 425 -1.71 12.74 -18.16
C LYS A 425 -0.58 13.74 -18.15
N GLN A 426 0.62 13.26 -18.41
CA GLN A 426 1.82 14.10 -18.43
C GLN A 426 2.66 13.77 -19.65
N SER A 427 3.24 14.82 -20.26
CA SER A 427 4.30 14.67 -21.26
C SER A 427 5.62 14.99 -20.58
N LEU A 428 6.44 13.96 -20.38
CA LEU A 428 7.68 14.02 -19.61
C LEU A 428 8.86 14.27 -20.56
N PRO A 429 9.50 15.45 -20.54
CA PRO A 429 10.75 15.66 -21.25
C PRO A 429 11.87 14.96 -20.51
N LEU A 430 12.60 14.08 -21.21
CA LEU A 430 13.70 13.29 -20.68
C LEU A 430 14.95 13.52 -21.53
N GLN A 431 16.10 13.62 -20.89
CA GLN A 431 17.39 13.77 -21.54
C GLN A 431 18.13 12.44 -21.56
N LEU A 432 18.49 11.95 -22.75
CA LEU A 432 19.28 10.75 -22.95
C LEU A 432 20.75 11.09 -23.24
N ASP A 433 21.65 10.54 -22.44
CA ASP A 433 23.09 10.61 -22.67
C ASP A 433 23.55 9.43 -23.54
N CYS A 434 23.66 9.65 -24.83
CA CYS A 434 24.07 8.65 -25.82
C CYS A 434 25.55 8.73 -26.19
N ARG A 435 26.43 9.42 -25.45
CA ARG A 435 27.87 9.56 -25.78
C ARG A 435 28.61 8.23 -25.91
N HIS A 436 28.13 7.19 -25.22
CA HIS A 436 28.71 5.85 -25.26
C HIS A 436 28.01 4.92 -26.27
N VAL A 437 27.02 5.43 -27.02
CA VAL A 437 26.27 4.69 -28.02
C VAL A 437 26.81 5.00 -29.42
N PRO A 438 27.41 4.05 -30.14
CA PRO A 438 27.89 4.26 -31.50
C PRO A 438 26.77 4.63 -32.48
N ALA A 439 27.15 5.21 -33.63
CA ALA A 439 26.20 5.41 -34.71
C ALA A 439 25.71 4.07 -35.26
N GLY A 440 24.40 3.96 -35.52
CA GLY A 440 23.77 2.73 -36.03
C GLY A 440 22.27 2.69 -35.77
N ASP A 441 21.65 1.59 -36.16
CA ASP A 441 20.26 1.29 -35.89
C ASP A 441 20.11 0.32 -34.74
N TYR A 442 19.11 0.59 -33.88
CA TYR A 442 18.88 -0.09 -32.62
C TYR A 442 17.42 -0.45 -32.42
N GLU A 443 17.18 -1.54 -31.72
CA GLU A 443 15.93 -1.76 -31.00
C GLU A 443 15.94 -0.87 -29.75
N LEU A 444 14.90 -0.08 -29.58
CA LEU A 444 14.71 0.75 -28.38
C LEU A 444 13.75 0.03 -27.42
N ALA A 445 14.17 -0.11 -26.19
CA ALA A 445 13.36 -0.62 -25.10
C ALA A 445 13.46 0.27 -23.86
N MET A 446 12.48 0.17 -22.96
CA MET A 446 12.42 0.93 -21.70
C MET A 446 12.10 0.00 -20.54
N GLY A 447 12.78 0.16 -19.42
CA GLY A 447 12.51 -0.50 -18.15
C GLY A 447 12.38 0.51 -17.02
N MET A 448 11.65 0.14 -15.99
CA MET A 448 11.58 0.87 -14.72
C MET A 448 11.91 -0.12 -13.61
N PHE A 449 12.68 0.31 -12.61
CA PHE A 449 13.21 -0.60 -11.60
C PHE A 449 13.17 0.00 -10.21
N GLU A 450 12.88 -0.84 -9.22
CA GLU A 450 13.27 -0.64 -7.84
C GLU A 450 14.49 -1.53 -7.60
N GLU A 451 15.67 -0.92 -7.48
CA GLU A 451 16.94 -1.64 -7.48
C GLU A 451 17.08 -2.54 -8.72
N ASN A 452 16.90 -3.86 -8.56
CA ASN A 452 16.93 -4.84 -9.66
C ASN A 452 15.56 -5.44 -9.99
N THR A 453 14.51 -5.03 -9.28
CA THR A 453 13.15 -5.55 -9.49
C THR A 453 12.41 -4.70 -10.52
N PRO A 454 11.94 -5.29 -11.63
CA PRO A 454 11.18 -4.56 -12.63
C PRO A 454 9.84 -4.05 -12.06
N VAL A 455 9.55 -2.78 -12.33
CA VAL A 455 8.23 -2.17 -12.12
C VAL A 455 7.49 -2.21 -13.45
N LYS A 456 6.43 -2.98 -13.52
CA LYS A 456 5.69 -3.23 -14.75
C LYS A 456 4.77 -2.07 -15.11
N TRP A 457 4.69 -1.81 -16.41
CA TRP A 457 3.76 -0.88 -17.03
C TRP A 457 2.54 -1.63 -17.56
N ALA A 458 1.45 -0.91 -17.77
CA ALA A 458 0.24 -1.43 -18.42
C ALA A 458 0.48 -1.63 -19.93
N LEU A 459 1.43 -2.48 -20.26
CA LEU A 459 1.84 -2.85 -21.61
C LEU A 459 1.78 -4.38 -21.78
N LYS A 460 1.51 -4.84 -23.00
CA LYS A 460 1.39 -6.26 -23.33
C LYS A 460 2.68 -7.02 -23.02
N ASP A 461 2.56 -8.19 -22.46
CA ASP A 461 3.71 -9.07 -22.18
C ASP A 461 4.50 -9.46 -23.44
N THR A 462 3.88 -9.42 -24.63
CA THR A 462 4.58 -9.67 -25.90
C THR A 462 5.68 -8.66 -26.21
N ALA A 463 5.66 -7.49 -25.56
CA ALA A 463 6.71 -6.47 -25.66
C ALA A 463 7.74 -6.57 -24.53
N PHE A 464 7.53 -7.43 -23.54
CA PHE A 464 8.33 -7.52 -22.31
C PHE A 464 9.28 -8.71 -22.33
N ASP A 465 10.57 -8.47 -22.13
CA ASP A 465 11.59 -9.52 -22.09
C ASP A 465 12.00 -9.99 -20.68
N GLY A 466 11.23 -9.62 -19.68
CA GLY A 466 11.51 -9.90 -18.27
C GLY A 466 12.10 -8.70 -17.51
N ALA A 467 12.57 -7.67 -18.21
CA ALA A 467 13.18 -6.47 -17.65
C ALA A 467 12.76 -5.19 -18.39
N PHE A 468 12.69 -5.25 -19.73
CA PHE A 468 12.43 -4.11 -20.59
C PHE A 468 11.25 -4.36 -21.51
N TYR A 469 10.52 -3.29 -21.84
CA TYR A 469 9.50 -3.29 -22.89
C TYR A 469 10.09 -2.72 -24.18
N THR A 470 10.02 -3.49 -25.28
CA THR A 470 10.38 -3.02 -26.62
C THR A 470 9.35 -1.98 -27.10
N LEU A 471 9.83 -0.80 -27.44
CA LEU A 471 9.00 0.34 -27.88
C LEU A 471 9.06 0.57 -29.40
N GLY A 472 10.10 0.09 -30.06
CA GLY A 472 10.30 0.26 -31.50
C GLY A 472 11.75 0.36 -31.89
N GLY A 473 12.04 0.98 -33.02
CA GLY A 473 13.38 1.23 -33.51
C GLY A 473 13.90 2.62 -33.18
N ALA A 474 15.22 2.78 -33.05
CA ALA A 474 15.89 4.05 -32.89
C ALA A 474 17.14 4.11 -33.77
N THR A 475 17.46 5.28 -34.33
CA THR A 475 18.69 5.50 -35.09
C THR A 475 19.57 6.51 -34.38
N VAL A 476 20.85 6.17 -34.16
CA VAL A 476 21.89 7.10 -33.69
C VAL A 476 22.75 7.49 -34.88
N LYS A 477 22.70 8.75 -35.27
CA LYS A 477 23.51 9.28 -36.38
C LYS A 477 24.87 9.72 -35.88
N GLY A 478 25.92 9.40 -36.64
CA GLY A 478 27.25 9.98 -36.45
C GLY A 478 27.22 11.51 -36.55
N ILE A 479 28.09 12.19 -35.79
CA ILE A 479 28.32 13.64 -35.86
C ILE A 479 29.14 13.95 -37.06
#